data_372dd0b332e2a3d2a37c511690b8cf6a
#
_entry.id   372dd0b332e2a3d2a37c511690b8cf6a
#
_cell.length_a   1.000
_cell.length_b   1.000
_cell.length_c   1.000
_cell.angle_alpha   90.00
_cell.angle_beta   90.00
_cell.angle_gamma   90.00
#
_symmetry.space_group_name_H-M   'P 1'
#
loop_
_entity.id
_entity.type
_entity.pdbx_description
1 polymer ?
#
loop_
_entity_poly.entity_id
_entity_poly.type
_entity_poly.pdbx_seq_one_letter_code
_entity_poly.pdbx_strand_id
1 'polypeptide(L)'
;FYDIPAYPLKFHVMEVDLTNPYVDIETCLSGDKAVATETPSSMSARNNRPGHEVLGATNGDFYQFQDPIEIGIPRSGQYRRGECVTNPVGRASFVLTPDRVPYIDRVNFAGTVRSGDNSHRLHAVNMQRLEWETETAPNFMLLYTNAYGTETHATTGGTKVMLHAKEGELFFGANKNIVCVVDSVFANPGISPIPEQRAVLYGVGTAETFLKSLSAGDELTVFLGTDLASAPGLLTDFKEQMGGSDHIILKNGVPADVWDEEHPRTCMGISQDKTKVYLMVVDVGQDTRQGRPSVY
;
A
#
# COMPACT_ATOMS: atom_id res chain seq x y z
N PHE A 1 28.43 5.41 -5.74
CA PHE A 1 28.75 4.11 -6.33
C PHE A 1 29.92 3.51 -5.57
N TYR A 2 29.76 2.30 -5.07
CA TYR A 2 30.81 1.54 -4.41
C TYR A 2 30.97 0.21 -5.11
N ASP A 3 32.19 -0.14 -5.45
CA ASP A 3 32.56 -1.43 -6.04
C ASP A 3 33.49 -2.15 -5.05
N ILE A 4 33.16 -3.38 -4.71
CA ILE A 4 34.00 -4.22 -3.84
C ILE A 4 34.56 -5.35 -4.72
N PRO A 5 35.79 -5.17 -5.27
CA PRO A 5 36.32 -6.10 -6.28
C PRO A 5 36.53 -7.54 -5.78
N ALA A 6 36.66 -7.74 -4.45
CA ALA A 6 36.80 -9.07 -3.85
C ALA A 6 35.49 -9.86 -3.85
N TYR A 7 34.38 -9.17 -3.93
CA TYR A 7 33.02 -9.70 -4.08
C TYR A 7 32.40 -8.88 -5.22
N PRO A 8 31.79 -9.47 -6.25
CA PRO A 8 31.23 -8.73 -7.38
C PRO A 8 29.92 -7.99 -6.96
N LEU A 9 29.99 -7.22 -5.89
CA LEU A 9 28.90 -6.44 -5.36
C LEU A 9 28.99 -5.01 -5.83
N LYS A 10 27.91 -4.51 -6.42
CA LYS A 10 27.74 -3.11 -6.79
C LYS A 10 26.62 -2.49 -5.98
N PHE A 11 26.89 -1.34 -5.40
CA PHE A 11 25.91 -0.60 -4.61
C PHE A 11 25.61 0.72 -5.31
N HIS A 12 24.33 1.01 -5.43
CA HIS A 12 23.83 2.32 -5.81
C HIS A 12 23.09 2.90 -4.62
N VAL A 13 23.57 4.04 -4.13
CA VAL A 13 22.95 4.71 -2.97
C VAL A 13 22.59 6.12 -3.37
N MET A 14 21.35 6.51 -3.07
CA MET A 14 20.88 7.88 -3.14
C MET A 14 20.59 8.36 -1.71
N GLU A 15 21.22 9.45 -1.31
CA GLU A 15 20.89 10.17 -0.07
C GLU A 15 19.91 11.29 -0.41
N VAL A 16 18.80 11.35 0.32
CA VAL A 16 17.76 12.38 0.20
C VAL A 16 17.74 13.17 1.50
N ASP A 17 18.05 14.47 1.41
CA ASP A 17 18.03 15.40 2.53
C ASP A 17 16.63 16.01 2.67
N LEU A 18 15.88 15.56 3.69
CA LEU A 18 14.53 16.03 3.97
C LEU A 18 14.48 17.44 4.59
N THR A 19 15.63 18.02 4.97
CA THR A 19 15.67 19.44 5.41
C THR A 19 15.56 20.39 4.24
N ASN A 20 15.89 19.94 3.02
CA ASN A 20 15.71 20.70 1.81
C ASN A 20 14.22 20.78 1.44
N PRO A 21 13.56 21.95 1.46
CA PRO A 21 12.14 22.09 1.19
C PRO A 21 11.76 21.81 -0.29
N TYR A 22 12.73 21.74 -1.18
CA TYR A 22 12.52 21.50 -2.61
C TYR A 22 12.68 20.03 -3.00
N VAL A 23 13.01 19.16 -2.05
CA VAL A 23 13.17 17.72 -2.29
C VAL A 23 12.13 16.97 -1.48
N ASP A 24 11.47 15.99 -2.08
CA ASP A 24 10.48 15.16 -1.42
C ASP A 24 10.62 13.69 -1.82
N ILE A 25 9.94 12.81 -1.09
CA ILE A 25 9.82 11.39 -1.41
C ILE A 25 8.35 11.10 -1.64
N GLU A 26 8.04 10.52 -2.77
CA GLU A 26 6.70 10.08 -3.13
C GLU A 26 6.70 8.59 -3.48
N THR A 27 5.69 7.87 -3.05
CA THR A 27 5.39 6.54 -3.56
C THR A 27 4.69 6.66 -4.92
N CYS A 28 4.91 5.69 -5.78
CA CYS A 28 4.35 5.69 -7.13
C CYS A 28 3.63 4.37 -7.40
N LEU A 29 2.60 4.42 -8.25
CA LEU A 29 1.86 3.26 -8.71
C LEU A 29 2.03 3.11 -10.23
N SER A 30 2.08 1.87 -10.69
CA SER A 30 2.03 1.54 -12.11
C SER A 30 0.73 2.07 -12.72
N GLY A 31 0.83 2.92 -13.76
CA GLY A 31 -0.34 3.50 -14.39
C GLY A 31 -1.29 4.27 -13.46
N ASP A 32 -0.81 4.72 -12.28
CA ASP A 32 -1.57 5.37 -11.21
C ASP A 32 -2.70 4.50 -10.61
N LYS A 33 -2.60 3.17 -10.72
CA LYS A 33 -3.57 2.19 -10.20
C LYS A 33 -2.86 1.06 -9.47
N ALA A 34 -3.55 0.44 -8.52
CA ALA A 34 -3.02 -0.72 -7.81
C ALA A 34 -2.85 -1.93 -8.74
N VAL A 35 -3.80 -2.15 -9.65
CA VAL A 35 -3.78 -3.26 -10.61
C VAL A 35 -3.13 -2.80 -11.90
N ALA A 36 -1.81 -2.78 -11.95
CA ALA A 36 -1.02 -2.49 -13.13
C ALA A 36 0.44 -2.89 -12.95
N THR A 37 1.18 -2.99 -14.03
CA THR A 37 2.64 -3.21 -14.03
C THR A 37 3.35 -2.16 -14.86
N GLU A 38 4.41 -1.56 -14.33
CA GLU A 38 5.21 -0.55 -15.00
C GLU A 38 6.63 -0.61 -14.43
N THR A 39 7.64 -0.33 -15.25
CA THR A 39 9.01 -0.27 -14.74
C THR A 39 9.27 1.02 -13.98
N PRO A 40 10.19 1.06 -12.97
CA PRO A 40 10.56 2.28 -12.29
C PRO A 40 11.00 3.40 -13.22
N SER A 41 11.71 3.08 -14.31
CA SER A 41 12.14 4.06 -15.32
C SER A 41 10.95 4.67 -16.08
N SER A 42 9.95 3.86 -16.44
CA SER A 42 8.72 4.36 -17.07
C SER A 42 7.92 5.23 -16.13
N MET A 43 7.73 4.78 -14.87
CA MET A 43 7.06 5.58 -13.82
C MET A 43 7.77 6.92 -13.60
N SER A 44 9.11 6.92 -13.55
CA SER A 44 9.91 8.13 -13.40
C SER A 44 9.71 9.09 -14.57
N ALA A 45 9.76 8.59 -15.80
CA ALA A 45 9.57 9.40 -17.00
C ALA A 45 8.17 10.03 -17.04
N ARG A 46 7.13 9.24 -16.68
CA ARG A 46 5.73 9.69 -16.66
C ARG A 46 5.46 10.75 -15.59
N ASN A 47 6.12 10.65 -14.44
CA ASN A 47 5.95 11.59 -13.32
C ASN A 47 6.86 12.82 -13.43
N ASN A 48 7.88 12.79 -14.32
CA ASN A 48 8.77 13.92 -14.54
C ASN A 48 8.09 15.00 -15.39
N ARG A 49 7.85 16.18 -14.81
CA ARG A 49 7.14 17.28 -15.44
C ARG A 49 7.61 18.63 -14.88
N PRO A 50 7.38 19.76 -15.58
CA PRO A 50 7.74 21.08 -15.06
C PRO A 50 7.20 21.31 -13.64
N GLY A 51 8.08 21.70 -12.72
CA GLY A 51 7.78 21.90 -11.31
C GLY A 51 7.69 20.62 -10.46
N HIS A 52 7.95 19.46 -11.07
CA HIS A 52 8.01 18.16 -10.40
C HIS A 52 9.02 17.26 -11.11
N GLU A 53 10.30 17.47 -10.81
CA GLU A 53 11.37 16.71 -11.42
C GLU A 53 11.67 15.44 -10.61
N VAL A 54 11.72 14.29 -11.29
CA VAL A 54 12.13 13.03 -10.70
C VAL A 54 13.65 12.93 -10.74
N LEU A 55 14.31 13.07 -9.59
CA LEU A 55 15.76 13.01 -9.44
C LEU A 55 16.29 11.58 -9.41
N GLY A 56 15.47 10.64 -8.99
CA GLY A 56 15.82 9.23 -8.96
C GLY A 56 14.65 8.39 -8.44
N ALA A 57 14.73 7.10 -8.67
CA ALA A 57 13.71 6.14 -8.24
C ALA A 57 14.31 4.77 -7.99
N THR A 58 13.63 4.00 -7.17
CA THR A 58 13.91 2.58 -6.94
C THR A 58 12.60 1.81 -6.89
N ASN A 59 12.64 0.50 -7.12
CA ASN A 59 11.51 -0.37 -6.86
C ASN A 59 11.22 -0.39 -5.35
N GLY A 60 9.97 -0.67 -5.00
CA GLY A 60 9.49 -0.70 -3.62
C GLY A 60 9.03 -2.08 -3.19
N ASP A 61 7.76 -2.17 -2.82
CA ASP A 61 7.14 -3.39 -2.30
C ASP A 61 7.16 -4.55 -3.29
N PHE A 62 6.98 -5.76 -2.75
CA PHE A 62 6.54 -6.90 -3.54
C PHE A 62 5.14 -6.64 -4.09
N TYR A 63 4.83 -7.23 -5.23
CA TYR A 63 3.52 -7.11 -5.85
C TYR A 63 2.91 -8.48 -6.16
N GLN A 64 1.61 -8.52 -6.33
CA GLN A 64 0.91 -9.72 -6.78
C GLN A 64 1.25 -10.01 -8.24
N PHE A 65 1.78 -11.20 -8.53
CA PHE A 65 2.16 -11.61 -9.88
C PHE A 65 1.56 -12.96 -10.31
N GLN A 66 0.92 -13.68 -9.37
CA GLN A 66 0.36 -15.01 -9.64
C GLN A 66 -1.08 -14.94 -10.14
N ASP A 67 -1.83 -13.93 -9.70
CA ASP A 67 -3.19 -13.70 -10.18
C ASP A 67 -3.15 -12.76 -11.40
N PRO A 68 -3.55 -13.22 -12.60
CA PRO A 68 -3.51 -12.40 -13.80
C PRO A 68 -4.49 -11.21 -13.77
N ILE A 69 -5.49 -11.23 -12.87
CA ILE A 69 -6.49 -10.15 -12.75
C ILE A 69 -6.02 -9.08 -11.79
N GLU A 70 -5.28 -9.45 -10.73
CA GLU A 70 -4.78 -8.56 -9.70
C GLU A 70 -3.26 -8.33 -9.80
N ILE A 71 -2.67 -8.55 -10.98
CA ILE A 71 -1.25 -8.34 -11.19
C ILE A 71 -0.83 -6.90 -10.94
N GLY A 72 0.20 -6.73 -10.11
CA GLY A 72 0.77 -5.41 -9.78
C GLY A 72 0.35 -4.86 -8.43
N ILE A 73 -0.68 -5.42 -7.76
CA ILE A 73 -1.13 -4.93 -6.45
C ILE A 73 0.03 -5.01 -5.42
N PRO A 74 0.35 -3.90 -4.73
CA PRO A 74 1.33 -3.91 -3.63
C PRO A 74 0.90 -4.87 -2.51
N ARG A 75 1.80 -5.76 -2.09
CA ARG A 75 1.47 -6.86 -1.15
C ARG A 75 1.57 -6.49 0.33
N SER A 76 2.30 -5.44 0.66
CA SER A 76 2.59 -5.09 2.06
C SER A 76 1.99 -3.75 2.49
N GLY A 77 1.17 -3.18 1.63
CA GLY A 77 0.46 -1.93 1.86
C GLY A 77 1.14 -0.70 1.27
N GLN A 78 0.30 0.25 0.85
CA GLN A 78 0.76 1.52 0.32
C GLN A 78 -0.22 2.65 0.66
N TYR A 79 0.32 3.75 1.19
CA TYR A 79 -0.32 5.06 1.18
C TYR A 79 0.40 5.95 0.18
N ARG A 80 -0.35 6.69 -0.61
CA ARG A 80 0.16 7.65 -1.59
C ARG A 80 -0.54 8.98 -1.42
N ARG A 81 0.23 10.03 -1.14
CA ARG A 81 -0.31 11.37 -0.88
C ARG A 81 -1.43 11.41 0.15
N GLY A 82 -1.28 10.58 1.19
CA GLY A 82 -2.24 10.45 2.28
C GLY A 82 -3.40 9.48 2.04
N GLU A 83 -3.60 9.01 0.82
CA GLU A 83 -4.66 8.06 0.49
C GLU A 83 -4.19 6.60 0.60
N CYS A 84 -5.01 5.76 1.20
CA CYS A 84 -4.78 4.32 1.27
C CYS A 84 -5.01 3.68 -0.10
N VAL A 85 -3.91 3.25 -0.74
CA VAL A 85 -3.98 2.46 -1.97
C VAL A 85 -4.27 1.00 -1.65
N THR A 86 -3.48 0.41 -0.75
CA THR A 86 -3.68 -0.92 -0.18
C THR A 86 -3.32 -0.87 1.30
N ASN A 87 -4.05 -1.60 2.13
CA ASN A 87 -3.79 -1.57 3.57
C ASN A 87 -2.48 -2.26 3.95
N PRO A 88 -1.78 -1.77 4.98
CA PRO A 88 -0.65 -2.47 5.59
C PRO A 88 -1.04 -3.84 6.15
N VAL A 89 -0.07 -4.75 6.21
CA VAL A 89 -0.27 -6.15 6.63
C VAL A 89 0.72 -6.60 7.73
N GLY A 90 1.23 -5.66 8.53
CA GLY A 90 2.17 -5.96 9.62
C GLY A 90 3.60 -6.18 9.16
N ARG A 91 3.94 -5.87 7.91
CA ARG A 91 5.31 -5.97 7.39
C ARG A 91 6.10 -4.69 7.63
N ALA A 92 7.43 -4.81 7.56
CA ALA A 92 8.32 -3.67 7.60
C ALA A 92 7.98 -2.69 6.46
N SER A 93 7.84 -1.44 6.79
CA SER A 93 7.43 -0.39 5.87
C SER A 93 8.23 0.88 6.11
N PHE A 94 8.48 1.60 5.05
CA PHE A 94 8.84 3.01 5.11
C PHE A 94 7.57 3.84 5.24
N VAL A 95 7.58 4.83 6.12
CA VAL A 95 6.49 5.80 6.33
C VAL A 95 7.07 7.19 6.32
N LEU A 96 6.42 8.12 5.62
CA LEU A 96 6.67 9.55 5.68
C LEU A 96 5.41 10.26 6.14
N THR A 97 5.53 11.06 7.19
CA THR A 97 4.41 11.88 7.69
C THR A 97 4.20 13.14 6.84
N PRO A 98 3.04 13.84 6.97
CA PRO A 98 2.84 15.13 6.33
C PRO A 98 3.92 16.16 6.70
N ASP A 99 4.45 16.11 7.93
CA ASP A 99 5.54 16.97 8.43
C ASP A 99 6.93 16.48 7.95
N ARG A 100 6.97 15.52 7.02
CA ARG A 100 8.19 15.00 6.42
C ARG A 100 9.12 14.28 7.40
N VAL A 101 8.57 13.69 8.46
CA VAL A 101 9.32 12.86 9.40
C VAL A 101 9.27 11.41 8.94
N PRO A 102 10.43 10.78 8.63
CA PRO A 102 10.46 9.40 8.15
C PRO A 102 10.46 8.40 9.31
N TYR A 103 9.87 7.23 9.08
CA TYR A 103 9.91 6.07 9.96
C TYR A 103 10.15 4.78 9.16
N ILE A 104 10.81 3.82 9.80
CA ILE A 104 10.87 2.43 9.35
C ILE A 104 10.38 1.58 10.52
N ASP A 105 9.23 0.93 10.33
CA ASP A 105 8.63 0.06 11.35
C ASP A 105 7.70 -0.96 10.66
N ARG A 106 7.21 -1.93 11.41
CA ARG A 106 6.05 -2.71 10.99
C ARG A 106 4.80 -1.86 11.10
N VAL A 107 3.97 -1.90 10.08
CA VAL A 107 2.72 -1.12 10.04
C VAL A 107 1.53 -2.06 10.08
N ASN A 108 0.69 -1.90 11.11
CA ASN A 108 -0.52 -2.68 11.31
C ASN A 108 -1.74 -1.96 10.78
N PHE A 109 -2.78 -2.74 10.45
CA PHE A 109 -4.06 -2.24 9.98
C PHE A 109 -5.21 -2.79 10.81
N ALA A 110 -6.15 -1.92 11.16
CA ALA A 110 -7.38 -2.26 11.87
C ALA A 110 -8.55 -1.43 11.31
N GLY A 111 -9.08 -1.86 10.17
CA GLY A 111 -10.20 -1.19 9.50
C GLY A 111 -11.55 -1.52 10.14
N THR A 112 -12.47 -0.55 10.16
CA THR A 112 -13.85 -0.74 10.59
C THR A 112 -14.84 -0.01 9.70
N VAL A 113 -16.03 -0.57 9.57
CA VAL A 113 -17.21 0.09 8.97
C VAL A 113 -18.31 0.09 9.99
N ARG A 114 -18.94 1.25 10.24
CA ARG A 114 -20.02 1.42 11.23
C ARG A 114 -21.22 2.10 10.59
N SER A 115 -22.42 1.59 10.91
CA SER A 115 -23.69 2.22 10.60
C SER A 115 -24.60 2.18 11.84
N GLY A 116 -24.94 3.35 12.41
CA GLY A 116 -25.59 3.44 13.72
C GLY A 116 -24.77 2.72 14.81
N ASP A 117 -25.42 1.84 15.55
CA ASP A 117 -24.80 1.02 16.61
C ASP A 117 -24.12 -0.25 16.08
N ASN A 118 -24.31 -0.59 14.80
CA ASN A 118 -23.72 -1.78 14.20
C ASN A 118 -22.35 -1.46 13.62
N SER A 119 -21.42 -2.39 13.79
CA SER A 119 -20.07 -2.28 13.20
C SER A 119 -19.57 -3.61 12.68
N HIS A 120 -18.73 -3.57 11.68
CA HIS A 120 -18.02 -4.72 11.14
C HIS A 120 -16.56 -4.39 10.88
N ARG A 121 -15.68 -5.39 11.03
CA ARG A 121 -14.26 -5.24 10.65
C ARG A 121 -14.16 -5.07 9.14
N LEU A 122 -13.39 -4.09 8.70
CA LEU A 122 -12.89 -3.97 7.33
C LEU A 122 -11.55 -4.69 7.25
N HIS A 123 -11.47 -5.75 6.46
CA HIS A 123 -10.30 -6.62 6.41
C HIS A 123 -9.24 -6.14 5.45
N ALA A 124 -9.67 -5.57 4.31
CA ALA A 124 -8.73 -5.14 3.29
C ALA A 124 -9.24 -3.92 2.50
N VAL A 125 -8.30 -3.22 1.88
CA VAL A 125 -8.54 -2.13 0.91
C VAL A 125 -7.83 -2.50 -0.38
N ASN A 126 -8.56 -2.59 -1.47
CA ASN A 126 -8.05 -2.87 -2.83
C ASN A 126 -7.20 -4.14 -2.99
N MET A 127 -7.34 -5.08 -2.06
CA MET A 127 -6.67 -6.39 -2.11
C MET A 127 -7.71 -7.47 -1.87
N GLN A 128 -7.94 -8.35 -2.83
CA GLN A 128 -8.97 -9.37 -2.71
C GLN A 128 -8.54 -10.50 -1.77
N ARG A 129 -7.25 -10.79 -1.67
CA ARG A 129 -6.76 -11.96 -0.93
C ARG A 129 -5.38 -11.68 -0.33
N LEU A 130 -5.31 -11.75 0.97
CA LEU A 130 -4.05 -11.96 1.65
C LEU A 130 -3.74 -13.46 1.57
N GLU A 131 -2.63 -13.87 0.95
CA GLU A 131 -2.27 -15.30 0.74
C GLU A 131 -2.21 -16.10 2.05
N TRP A 132 -1.95 -15.44 3.16
CA TRP A 132 -1.90 -16.03 4.50
C TRP A 132 -3.23 -16.01 5.27
N GLU A 133 -4.25 -15.31 4.77
CA GLU A 133 -5.63 -15.37 5.28
C GLU A 133 -6.49 -16.36 4.48
N THR A 134 -5.88 -17.19 3.64
CA THR A 134 -6.54 -18.05 2.65
C THR A 134 -7.37 -19.19 3.23
N GLU A 135 -7.23 -19.50 4.47
CA GLU A 135 -8.19 -20.37 5.13
C GLU A 135 -9.41 -19.55 5.55
N THR A 136 -10.01 -18.93 4.52
CA THR A 136 -11.40 -18.49 4.57
C THR A 136 -11.74 -17.70 5.83
N ALA A 137 -11.51 -16.40 5.82
CA ALA A 137 -12.37 -15.56 6.64
C ALA A 137 -13.78 -15.71 6.07
N PRO A 138 -14.65 -16.54 6.65
CA PRO A 138 -16.02 -16.71 6.16
C PRO A 138 -16.85 -15.44 6.30
N ASN A 139 -16.26 -14.38 6.84
CA ASN A 139 -16.87 -13.12 7.23
C ASN A 139 -16.04 -11.91 6.74
N PHE A 140 -15.51 -12.00 5.54
CA PHE A 140 -14.59 -11.02 4.98
C PHE A 140 -15.30 -9.77 4.45
N MET A 141 -14.74 -8.56 4.72
CA MET A 141 -15.17 -7.29 4.15
C MET A 141 -13.99 -6.60 3.48
N LEU A 142 -14.18 -6.15 2.25
CA LEU A 142 -13.20 -5.47 1.40
C LEU A 142 -13.76 -4.14 0.92
N LEU A 143 -12.93 -3.12 0.89
CA LEU A 143 -13.23 -1.82 0.27
C LEU A 143 -12.46 -1.72 -1.05
N TYR A 144 -13.19 -1.47 -2.14
CA TYR A 144 -12.63 -1.06 -3.43
C TYR A 144 -12.75 0.45 -3.59
N THR A 145 -11.66 1.10 -4.01
CA THR A 145 -11.60 2.53 -4.32
C THR A 145 -11.15 2.75 -5.77
N ASN A 146 -11.16 4.00 -6.23
CA ASN A 146 -10.64 4.33 -7.57
C ASN A 146 -9.14 4.03 -7.73
N ALA A 147 -8.38 3.88 -6.63
CA ALA A 147 -6.98 3.42 -6.69
C ALA A 147 -6.86 1.97 -7.18
N TYR A 148 -7.88 1.11 -6.97
CA TYR A 148 -7.92 -0.24 -7.55
C TYR A 148 -8.05 -0.20 -9.07
N GLY A 149 -9.01 0.56 -9.55
CA GLY A 149 -9.35 0.65 -10.96
C GLY A 149 -10.75 1.23 -11.17
N THR A 150 -11.32 0.97 -12.33
CA THR A 150 -12.68 1.42 -12.69
C THR A 150 -13.76 0.39 -12.43
N GLU A 151 -13.35 -0.83 -12.05
CA GLU A 151 -14.24 -1.97 -11.79
C GLU A 151 -13.69 -2.81 -10.65
N THR A 152 -14.58 -3.46 -9.90
CA THR A 152 -14.19 -4.42 -8.85
C THR A 152 -13.76 -5.73 -9.50
N HIS A 153 -13.06 -6.57 -8.74
CA HIS A 153 -12.89 -7.97 -9.12
C HIS A 153 -14.25 -8.68 -9.25
N ALA A 154 -14.30 -9.71 -10.12
CA ALA A 154 -15.47 -10.58 -10.24
C ALA A 154 -15.64 -11.42 -8.97
N THR A 155 -16.88 -11.44 -8.46
CA THR A 155 -17.23 -12.24 -7.28
C THR A 155 -18.36 -13.19 -7.62
N THR A 156 -18.38 -14.39 -7.01
CA THR A 156 -19.40 -15.42 -7.23
C THR A 156 -20.51 -15.41 -6.20
N GLY A 157 -20.41 -14.56 -5.18
CA GLY A 157 -21.39 -14.44 -4.09
C GLY A 157 -21.16 -13.16 -3.30
N GLY A 158 -21.84 -13.05 -2.16
CA GLY A 158 -21.74 -11.90 -1.28
C GLY A 158 -22.59 -10.71 -1.71
N THR A 159 -22.40 -9.61 -1.03
CA THR A 159 -23.11 -8.34 -1.28
C THR A 159 -22.10 -7.23 -1.49
N LYS A 160 -22.40 -6.35 -2.42
CA LYS A 160 -21.67 -5.10 -2.65
C LYS A 160 -22.54 -3.89 -2.35
N VAL A 161 -21.91 -2.85 -1.82
CA VAL A 161 -22.54 -1.56 -1.53
C VAL A 161 -21.71 -0.46 -2.14
N MET A 162 -22.33 0.34 -3.01
CA MET A 162 -21.68 1.53 -3.59
C MET A 162 -21.85 2.71 -2.64
N LEU A 163 -20.80 3.49 -2.47
CA LEU A 163 -20.70 4.60 -1.53
C LEU A 163 -20.17 5.86 -2.22
N HIS A 164 -20.60 7.02 -1.71
CA HIS A 164 -19.93 8.30 -1.92
C HIS A 164 -19.66 9.01 -0.59
N ALA A 165 -18.79 10.01 -0.59
CA ALA A 165 -18.58 10.84 0.58
C ALA A 165 -19.85 11.64 0.90
N LYS A 166 -20.22 11.74 2.19
CA LYS A 166 -21.34 12.59 2.62
C LYS A 166 -21.09 14.05 2.29
N GLU A 167 -19.83 14.50 2.44
CA GLU A 167 -19.40 15.87 2.17
C GLU A 167 -18.02 15.85 1.52
N GLY A 168 -17.79 16.76 0.57
CA GLY A 168 -16.51 16.93 -0.12
C GLY A 168 -16.12 15.76 -1.04
N GLU A 169 -14.83 15.56 -1.18
CA GLU A 169 -14.26 14.47 -1.99
C GLU A 169 -14.12 13.19 -1.17
N LEU A 170 -14.33 12.04 -1.82
CA LEU A 170 -14.11 10.75 -1.21
C LEU A 170 -12.60 10.46 -1.11
N PHE A 171 -12.10 10.45 0.12
CA PHE A 171 -10.68 10.28 0.40
C PHE A 171 -10.46 9.38 1.62
N PHE A 172 -9.82 8.25 1.43
CA PHE A 172 -9.57 7.25 2.48
C PHE A 172 -8.17 7.39 3.09
N GLY A 173 -8.02 8.37 3.97
CA GLY A 173 -6.79 8.59 4.76
C GLY A 173 -6.69 7.70 6.01
N ALA A 174 -5.46 7.55 6.53
CA ALA A 174 -5.21 6.83 7.77
C ALA A 174 -5.83 7.55 8.98
N ASN A 175 -6.37 6.76 9.92
CA ASN A 175 -6.83 7.21 11.23
C ASN A 175 -7.91 8.32 11.18
N LYS A 176 -8.69 8.37 10.10
CA LYS A 176 -9.78 9.33 9.90
C LYS A 176 -11.12 8.64 9.79
N ASN A 177 -12.15 9.23 10.38
CA ASN A 177 -13.52 8.82 10.18
C ASN A 177 -14.04 9.42 8.86
N ILE A 178 -14.29 8.58 7.87
CA ILE A 178 -14.82 8.98 6.58
C ILE A 178 -16.30 8.65 6.58
N VAL A 179 -17.16 9.67 6.60
CA VAL A 179 -18.61 9.51 6.56
C VAL A 179 -19.05 9.38 5.11
N CYS A 180 -19.67 8.26 4.80
CA CYS A 180 -20.17 7.93 3.47
C CYS A 180 -21.69 7.75 3.49
N VAL A 181 -22.30 7.90 2.33
CA VAL A 181 -23.71 7.61 2.06
C VAL A 181 -23.80 6.45 1.09
N VAL A 182 -24.72 5.55 1.34
CA VAL A 182 -25.02 4.40 0.47
C VAL A 182 -25.77 4.87 -0.79
N ASP A 183 -25.19 4.63 -1.97
CA ASP A 183 -25.88 4.84 -3.24
C ASP A 183 -26.80 3.67 -3.59
N SER A 184 -26.32 2.45 -3.41
CA SER A 184 -27.04 1.24 -3.78
C SER A 184 -26.44 -0.01 -3.13
N VAL A 185 -27.26 -1.05 -2.99
CA VAL A 185 -26.91 -2.37 -2.48
C VAL A 185 -27.17 -3.41 -3.56
N PHE A 186 -26.18 -4.25 -3.85
CA PHE A 186 -26.26 -5.27 -4.91
C PHE A 186 -26.07 -6.67 -4.30
N ALA A 187 -27.01 -7.54 -4.48
CA ALA A 187 -26.86 -8.95 -4.14
C ALA A 187 -26.20 -9.73 -5.29
N ASN A 188 -25.19 -10.55 -4.99
CA ASN A 188 -24.48 -11.43 -5.91
C ASN A 188 -24.03 -10.76 -7.23
N PRO A 189 -23.13 -9.80 -7.19
CA PRO A 189 -23.02 -8.78 -8.22
C PRO A 189 -22.02 -9.04 -9.35
N GLY A 190 -21.24 -10.12 -9.36
CA GLY A 190 -20.15 -10.28 -10.35
C GLY A 190 -19.15 -9.13 -10.31
N ILE A 191 -18.85 -8.51 -11.45
CA ILE A 191 -18.06 -7.27 -11.57
C ILE A 191 -19.01 -6.09 -11.35
N SER A 192 -18.55 -5.08 -10.61
CA SER A 192 -19.29 -3.82 -10.43
C SER A 192 -18.41 -2.63 -10.80
N PRO A 193 -18.96 -1.59 -11.45
CA PRO A 193 -18.20 -0.38 -11.74
C PRO A 193 -17.81 0.34 -10.44
N ILE A 194 -16.67 1.03 -10.48
CA ILE A 194 -16.21 2.00 -9.46
C ILE A 194 -16.16 3.36 -10.15
N PRO A 195 -17.27 4.11 -10.22
CA PRO A 195 -17.28 5.44 -10.80
C PRO A 195 -16.33 6.37 -10.03
N GLU A 196 -15.91 7.44 -10.68
CA GLU A 196 -15.12 8.48 -10.02
C GLU A 196 -15.83 9.01 -8.76
N GLN A 197 -15.06 9.25 -7.70
CA GLN A 197 -15.59 9.66 -6.40
C GLN A 197 -16.62 8.67 -5.81
N ARG A 198 -16.47 7.38 -6.13
CA ARG A 198 -17.23 6.28 -5.54
C ARG A 198 -16.29 5.21 -5.00
N ALA A 199 -16.79 4.46 -4.05
CA ALA A 199 -16.15 3.26 -3.52
C ALA A 199 -17.17 2.12 -3.44
N VAL A 200 -16.68 0.89 -3.37
CA VAL A 200 -17.53 -0.29 -3.26
C VAL A 200 -17.07 -1.13 -2.08
N LEU A 201 -17.94 -1.31 -1.09
CA LEU A 201 -17.76 -2.36 -0.07
C LEU A 201 -18.24 -3.68 -0.64
N TYR A 202 -17.45 -4.73 -0.41
CA TYR A 202 -17.82 -6.12 -0.71
C TYR A 202 -17.74 -6.95 0.56
N GLY A 203 -18.74 -7.78 0.82
CA GLY A 203 -18.78 -8.62 2.02
C GLY A 203 -19.36 -10.00 1.79
N VAL A 204 -18.82 -10.97 2.53
CA VAL A 204 -19.31 -12.36 2.61
C VAL A 204 -19.56 -12.74 4.07
N GLY A 205 -20.43 -13.71 4.31
CA GLY A 205 -20.77 -14.19 5.66
C GLY A 205 -21.42 -13.11 6.54
N THR A 206 -20.87 -12.82 7.72
CA THR A 206 -21.39 -11.76 8.60
C THR A 206 -21.23 -10.36 8.00
N ALA A 207 -20.20 -10.14 7.20
CA ALA A 207 -20.04 -8.90 6.44
C ALA A 207 -21.16 -8.73 5.41
N GLU A 208 -21.53 -9.79 4.72
CA GLU A 208 -22.68 -9.78 3.80
C GLU A 208 -23.98 -9.44 4.54
N THR A 209 -24.21 -10.05 5.72
CA THR A 209 -25.38 -9.77 6.55
C THR A 209 -25.43 -8.30 6.95
N PHE A 210 -24.28 -7.72 7.36
CA PHE A 210 -24.17 -6.30 7.67
C PHE A 210 -24.49 -5.44 6.44
N LEU A 211 -23.90 -5.73 5.26
CA LEU A 211 -24.12 -4.95 4.05
C LEU A 211 -25.58 -5.05 3.55
N LYS A 212 -26.23 -6.21 3.69
CA LYS A 212 -27.65 -6.39 3.34
C LYS A 212 -28.62 -5.62 4.25
N SER A 213 -28.20 -5.23 5.44
CA SER A 213 -29.03 -4.42 6.34
C SER A 213 -29.06 -2.93 5.96
N LEU A 214 -28.22 -2.52 5.00
CA LEU A 214 -28.13 -1.14 4.53
C LEU A 214 -29.12 -0.88 3.38
N SER A 215 -29.52 0.37 3.25
CA SER A 215 -30.39 0.88 2.19
C SER A 215 -29.79 2.14 1.57
N ALA A 216 -30.18 2.47 0.34
CA ALA A 216 -29.79 3.73 -0.28
C ALA A 216 -30.21 4.92 0.59
N GLY A 217 -29.28 5.84 0.81
CA GLY A 217 -29.41 6.99 1.70
C GLY A 217 -28.93 6.77 3.13
N ASP A 218 -28.63 5.53 3.53
CA ASP A 218 -28.06 5.27 4.86
C ASP A 218 -26.65 5.84 4.97
N GLU A 219 -26.33 6.35 6.15
CA GLU A 219 -24.99 6.82 6.47
C GLU A 219 -24.17 5.72 7.13
N LEU A 220 -22.90 5.65 6.75
CA LEU A 220 -21.92 4.81 7.40
C LEU A 220 -20.58 5.53 7.55
N THR A 221 -19.82 5.11 8.54
CA THR A 221 -18.45 5.60 8.76
C THR A 221 -17.45 4.50 8.46
N VAL A 222 -16.51 4.79 7.57
CA VAL A 222 -15.34 3.96 7.31
C VAL A 222 -14.16 4.55 8.08
N PHE A 223 -13.43 3.69 8.80
CA PHE A 223 -12.23 4.07 9.53
C PHE A 223 -11.09 3.12 9.16
N LEU A 224 -9.96 3.69 8.73
CA LEU A 224 -8.76 2.94 8.38
C LEU A 224 -7.71 3.11 9.50
N GLY A 225 -7.86 2.36 10.58
CA GLY A 225 -6.89 2.33 11.68
C GLY A 225 -5.54 1.82 11.20
N THR A 226 -4.50 2.63 11.30
CA THR A 226 -3.16 2.31 10.83
C THR A 226 -2.13 2.79 11.84
N ASP A 227 -1.29 1.88 12.34
CA ASP A 227 -0.35 2.17 13.42
C ASP A 227 1.03 1.57 13.18
N LEU A 228 2.05 2.25 13.72
CA LEU A 228 3.38 1.68 13.88
C LEU A 228 3.35 0.63 14.99
N ALA A 229 3.88 -0.56 14.72
CA ALA A 229 3.87 -1.66 15.70
C ALA A 229 4.68 -1.34 16.98
N SER A 230 5.78 -0.60 16.84
CA SER A 230 6.62 -0.22 17.98
C SER A 230 6.12 1.01 18.75
N ALA A 231 5.19 1.78 18.18
CA ALA A 231 4.67 3.02 18.76
C ALA A 231 3.19 3.25 18.34
N PRO A 232 2.26 2.42 18.83
CA PRO A 232 0.83 2.59 18.54
C PRO A 232 0.32 3.97 18.98
N GLY A 233 -0.49 4.60 18.14
CA GLY A 233 -1.07 5.92 18.41
C GLY A 233 -0.10 7.11 18.21
N LEU A 234 1.15 6.85 17.80
CA LEU A 234 2.11 7.93 17.55
C LEU A 234 1.73 8.75 16.32
N LEU A 235 1.29 8.09 15.25
CA LEU A 235 0.99 8.73 13.98
C LEU A 235 -0.52 8.84 13.77
N THR A 236 -0.98 10.06 13.50
CA THR A 236 -2.38 10.34 13.16
C THR A 236 -2.64 10.41 11.67
N ASP A 237 -1.59 10.49 10.87
CA ASP A 237 -1.68 10.57 9.42
C ASP A 237 -0.41 10.01 8.74
N PHE A 238 -0.57 9.47 7.55
CA PHE A 238 0.50 9.03 6.67
C PHE A 238 0.45 9.84 5.37
N LYS A 239 1.55 10.47 4.98
CA LYS A 239 1.68 11.08 3.65
C LYS A 239 2.01 10.01 2.62
N GLU A 240 3.08 9.27 2.88
CA GLU A 240 3.54 8.17 2.06
C GLU A 240 3.81 6.95 2.94
N GLN A 241 3.43 5.78 2.47
CA GLN A 241 3.84 4.51 3.07
C GLN A 241 4.07 3.52 1.94
N MET A 242 5.15 2.79 2.04
CA MET A 242 5.49 1.71 1.14
C MET A 242 5.93 0.51 1.97
N GLY A 243 5.22 -0.57 1.82
CA GLY A 243 5.57 -1.83 2.45
C GLY A 243 6.84 -2.45 1.85
N GLY A 244 7.33 -3.46 2.51
CA GLY A 244 8.51 -4.21 2.10
C GLY A 244 8.44 -5.66 2.58
N SER A 245 9.59 -6.22 2.93
CA SER A 245 9.69 -7.58 3.45
C SER A 245 9.35 -7.66 4.94
N ASP A 246 9.49 -8.85 5.51
CA ASP A 246 9.35 -9.05 6.96
C ASP A 246 10.55 -8.55 7.76
N HIS A 247 11.60 -8.03 7.11
CA HIS A 247 12.88 -7.74 7.75
C HIS A 247 13.15 -6.25 7.88
N ILE A 248 13.46 -5.83 9.11
CA ILE A 248 14.15 -4.58 9.42
C ILE A 248 15.59 -4.96 9.67
N ILE A 249 16.47 -4.76 8.68
CA ILE A 249 17.85 -5.25 8.68
C ILE A 249 18.79 -4.49 9.61
N LEU A 250 18.43 -3.28 10.00
CA LEU A 250 19.19 -2.44 10.92
C LEU A 250 18.23 -1.69 11.85
N LYS A 251 18.39 -1.83 13.15
CA LYS A 251 17.58 -1.11 14.15
C LYS A 251 18.49 -0.39 15.15
N ASN A 252 18.38 0.94 15.22
CA ASN A 252 19.20 1.77 16.13
C ASN A 252 20.72 1.53 15.97
N GLY A 253 21.19 1.36 14.74
CA GLY A 253 22.60 1.10 14.45
C GLY A 253 23.06 -0.36 14.72
N VAL A 254 22.14 -1.23 15.16
CA VAL A 254 22.44 -2.66 15.42
C VAL A 254 21.89 -3.49 14.27
N PRO A 255 22.73 -4.28 13.57
CA PRO A 255 22.26 -5.23 12.57
C PRO A 255 21.31 -6.25 13.19
N ALA A 256 20.24 -6.55 12.47
CA ALA A 256 19.34 -7.65 12.81
C ALA A 256 19.83 -8.95 12.17
N ASP A 257 19.44 -10.07 12.78
CA ASP A 257 19.62 -11.38 12.16
C ASP A 257 18.66 -11.52 10.98
N VAL A 258 19.22 -11.72 9.80
CA VAL A 258 18.47 -11.82 8.52
C VAL A 258 18.97 -13.03 7.76
N TRP A 259 18.21 -13.43 6.74
CA TRP A 259 18.57 -14.57 5.90
C TRP A 259 19.93 -14.39 5.23
N ASP A 260 20.71 -15.44 5.21
CA ASP A 260 21.99 -15.51 4.51
C ASP A 260 21.77 -16.04 3.08
N GLU A 261 21.03 -15.26 2.27
CA GLU A 261 20.78 -15.59 0.87
C GLU A 261 21.32 -14.46 -0.03
N GLU A 262 22.11 -14.85 -1.01
CA GLU A 262 22.69 -13.94 -2.01
C GLU A 262 21.68 -13.64 -3.12
N HIS A 263 21.01 -12.48 -3.03
CA HIS A 263 20.13 -11.97 -4.06
C HIS A 263 20.33 -10.47 -4.25
N PRO A 264 20.05 -9.91 -5.44
CA PRO A 264 19.89 -8.47 -5.58
C PRO A 264 18.85 -7.96 -4.60
N ARG A 265 19.09 -6.81 -4.01
CA ARG A 265 18.23 -6.25 -2.97
C ARG A 265 18.03 -4.76 -3.15
N THR A 266 16.82 -4.32 -2.85
CA THR A 266 16.51 -2.92 -2.65
C THR A 266 16.19 -2.72 -1.19
N CYS A 267 16.72 -1.67 -0.59
CA CYS A 267 16.39 -1.30 0.78
C CYS A 267 16.30 0.22 0.95
N MET A 268 15.62 0.61 2.02
CA MET A 268 15.53 1.98 2.47
C MET A 268 16.11 2.10 3.87
N GLY A 269 16.77 3.22 4.13
CA GLY A 269 17.30 3.58 5.45
C GLY A 269 16.93 4.99 5.83
N ILE A 270 16.96 5.29 7.13
CA ILE A 270 16.78 6.64 7.66
C ILE A 270 17.94 6.98 8.59
N SER A 271 18.36 8.26 8.61
CA SER A 271 19.34 8.72 9.60
C SER A 271 18.75 8.75 11.01
N GLN A 272 19.61 8.68 12.02
CA GLN A 272 19.17 8.67 13.42
C GLN A 272 18.41 9.93 13.80
N ASP A 273 18.78 11.07 13.26
CA ASP A 273 18.11 12.36 13.44
C ASP A 273 16.87 12.55 12.56
N LYS A 274 16.55 11.55 11.71
CA LYS A 274 15.41 11.55 10.78
C LYS A 274 15.42 12.67 9.74
N THR A 275 16.58 13.25 9.46
CA THR A 275 16.71 14.31 8.46
C THR A 275 17.02 13.78 7.08
N LYS A 276 17.46 12.52 6.97
CA LYS A 276 17.88 11.90 5.71
C LYS A 276 17.23 10.57 5.49
N VAL A 277 16.96 10.28 4.22
CA VAL A 277 16.53 8.95 3.74
C VAL A 277 17.55 8.43 2.75
N TYR A 278 17.85 7.16 2.83
CA TYR A 278 18.75 6.44 1.93
C TYR A 278 17.97 5.43 1.12
N LEU A 279 18.06 5.54 -0.20
CA LEU A 279 17.56 4.52 -1.12
C LEU A 279 18.79 3.74 -1.62
N MET A 280 18.80 2.44 -1.44
CA MET A 280 19.94 1.61 -1.82
C MET A 280 19.50 0.42 -2.67
N VAL A 281 20.22 0.20 -3.75
CA VAL A 281 20.10 -1.01 -4.57
C VAL A 281 21.43 -1.73 -4.55
N VAL A 282 21.39 -3.01 -4.22
CA VAL A 282 22.54 -3.91 -4.28
C VAL A 282 22.36 -4.82 -5.48
N ASP A 283 23.29 -4.73 -6.43
CA ASP A 283 23.36 -5.62 -7.57
C ASP A 283 24.43 -6.69 -7.29
N VAL A 284 23.99 -7.90 -7.08
CA VAL A 284 24.88 -9.08 -7.02
C VAL A 284 25.10 -9.48 -8.46
N GLY A 285 26.16 -8.99 -9.09
CA GLY A 285 26.50 -9.19 -10.50
C GLY A 285 25.97 -10.54 -11.07
N GLN A 286 25.65 -10.56 -12.35
CA GLN A 286 24.97 -11.70 -13.00
C GLN A 286 25.47 -13.04 -12.46
N ASP A 287 24.62 -13.81 -11.81
CA ASP A 287 24.91 -15.21 -11.53
C ASP A 287 25.10 -15.93 -12.86
N THR A 288 26.36 -16.02 -13.26
CA THR A 288 26.77 -16.74 -14.48
C THR A 288 26.39 -18.22 -14.46
N ARG A 289 25.92 -18.74 -13.31
CA ARG A 289 25.51 -20.14 -13.17
C ARG A 289 24.10 -20.43 -13.69
N GLN A 290 23.24 -19.45 -13.89
CA GLN A 290 21.88 -19.68 -14.35
C GLN A 290 21.48 -19.01 -15.67
N GLY A 291 22.32 -18.18 -16.26
CA GLY A 291 22.04 -17.56 -17.58
C GLY A 291 20.73 -16.77 -17.67
N ARG A 292 20.12 -16.39 -16.53
CA ARG A 292 18.91 -15.59 -16.50
C ARG A 292 19.30 -14.13 -16.26
N PRO A 293 18.96 -13.22 -17.18
CA PRO A 293 19.01 -11.81 -16.86
C PRO A 293 18.07 -11.55 -15.68
N SER A 294 18.54 -10.83 -14.67
CA SER A 294 17.64 -10.27 -13.64
C SER A 294 16.64 -9.37 -14.37
N VAL A 295 15.39 -9.81 -14.47
CA VAL A 295 14.29 -9.00 -14.99
C VAL A 295 13.79 -8.18 -13.81
N TYR A 296 14.09 -6.89 -13.79
CA TYR A 296 13.58 -5.90 -12.86
C TYR A 296 12.56 -5.00 -13.55
#